data_6d6431e750d4b52ab6c687368f1dbb48
#
_entry.id   6d6431e750d4b52ab6c687368f1dbb48
#
_cell.length_a   1.000
_cell.length_b   1.000
_cell.length_c   1.000
_cell.angle_alpha   90.00
_cell.angle_beta   90.00
_cell.angle_gamma   90.00
#
_symmetry.space_group_name_H-M   'P 1'
#
loop_
_entity.id
_entity.type
_entity.pdbx_description
1 polymer ?
#
loop_
_entity_poly.entity_id
_entity_poly.type
_entity_poly.pdbx_seq_one_letter_code
_entity_poly.pdbx_strand_id
1 'polypeptide(L)'
;FHTLKDLDTSDGDMRKFIVKGIFEDTNNYMKSGINLRKLINKMNDKVDFIDATQKHTFNDLYEGMLKDLQSAGKAGEFYTPRPVTNFIVEKVNPKLGEIVLDPACGTGGFLTSTINHFGKINTVEEYELLQKSVNGWEKKPLPYLLAMTNLILHDIEVPQIKHQNSLARLYC
;
A
#
# COMPACT_ATOMS: atom_id res chain seq x y z
N PHE A 1 -9.74 17.58 1.88
CA PHE A 1 -10.17 16.28 1.34
C PHE A 1 -10.66 16.43 -0.09
N HIS A 2 -11.58 17.35 -0.39
CA HIS A 2 -12.02 17.66 -1.77
C HIS A 2 -10.84 18.05 -2.66
N THR A 3 -9.94 18.89 -2.19
CA THR A 3 -8.73 19.31 -2.90
C THR A 3 -7.86 18.13 -3.38
N LEU A 4 -7.83 17.02 -2.63
CA LEU A 4 -7.08 15.82 -3.01
C LEU A 4 -7.78 15.02 -4.11
N LYS A 5 -9.12 15.03 -4.14
CA LYS A 5 -9.90 14.45 -5.23
C LYS A 5 -9.79 15.24 -6.54
N ASP A 6 -9.64 16.55 -6.42
CA ASP A 6 -9.60 17.50 -7.54
C ASP A 6 -8.15 17.92 -7.90
N LEU A 7 -7.14 17.11 -7.50
CA LEU A 7 -5.75 17.39 -7.85
C LEU A 7 -5.58 17.51 -9.36
N ASP A 8 -4.90 18.58 -9.78
CA ASP A 8 -4.48 18.73 -11.16
C ASP A 8 -3.30 17.76 -11.44
N THR A 9 -3.51 16.89 -12.40
CA THR A 9 -2.54 15.88 -12.84
C THR A 9 -2.03 16.16 -14.26
N SER A 10 -2.32 17.33 -14.81
CA SER A 10 -1.95 17.70 -16.18
C SER A 10 -0.45 17.88 -16.38
N ASP A 11 0.31 18.08 -15.29
CA ASP A 11 1.77 18.18 -15.29
C ASP A 11 2.49 16.82 -15.41
N GLY A 12 1.73 15.70 -15.41
CA GLY A 12 2.29 14.35 -15.51
C GLY A 12 2.94 13.83 -14.24
N ASP A 13 2.80 14.52 -13.09
CA ASP A 13 3.32 14.02 -11.82
C ASP A 13 2.54 12.76 -11.37
N MET A 14 3.23 11.63 -11.47
CA MET A 14 2.67 10.32 -11.12
C MET A 14 2.22 10.24 -9.64
N ARG A 15 2.88 10.96 -8.74
CA ARG A 15 2.51 10.99 -7.31
C ARG A 15 1.15 11.68 -7.12
N LYS A 16 0.88 12.77 -7.83
CA LYS A 16 -0.42 13.43 -7.82
C LYS A 16 -1.51 12.52 -8.37
N PHE A 17 -1.20 11.80 -9.44
CA PHE A 17 -2.13 10.84 -10.03
C PHE A 17 -2.51 9.73 -9.04
N ILE A 18 -1.52 9.17 -8.33
CA ILE A 18 -1.75 8.17 -7.28
C ILE A 18 -2.60 8.74 -6.16
N VAL A 19 -2.24 9.90 -5.62
CA VAL A 19 -2.99 10.54 -4.53
C VAL A 19 -4.43 10.79 -4.95
N LYS A 20 -4.66 11.34 -6.14
CA LYS A 20 -6.00 11.56 -6.69
C LYS A 20 -6.80 10.25 -6.76
N GLY A 21 -6.23 9.20 -7.36
CA GLY A 21 -6.87 7.90 -7.49
C GLY A 21 -7.22 7.24 -6.14
N ILE A 22 -6.33 7.39 -5.16
CA ILE A 22 -6.58 6.91 -3.79
C ILE A 22 -7.80 7.61 -3.17
N PHE A 23 -7.92 8.93 -3.37
CA PHE A 23 -8.97 9.72 -2.73
C PHE A 23 -10.29 9.74 -3.51
N GLU A 24 -10.31 9.34 -4.79
CA GLU A 24 -11.48 9.40 -5.67
C GLU A 24 -12.69 8.66 -5.08
N ASP A 25 -12.50 7.42 -4.62
CA ASP A 25 -13.55 6.58 -4.05
C ASP A 25 -13.55 6.54 -2.50
N THR A 26 -12.69 7.33 -1.87
CA THR A 26 -12.56 7.35 -0.40
C THR A 26 -13.52 8.33 0.23
N ASN A 27 -14.20 7.93 1.31
CA ASN A 27 -15.08 8.77 2.10
C ASN A 27 -14.36 9.31 3.34
N ASN A 28 -14.50 10.59 3.60
CA ASN A 28 -14.03 11.19 4.84
C ASN A 28 -15.08 11.00 5.95
N TYR A 29 -14.78 10.11 6.89
CA TYR A 29 -15.62 9.88 8.08
C TYR A 29 -15.33 10.84 9.23
N MET A 30 -14.24 11.61 9.17
CA MET A 30 -13.90 12.60 10.19
C MET A 30 -14.66 13.90 9.92
N LYS A 31 -15.75 14.11 10.65
CA LYS A 31 -16.64 15.28 10.49
C LYS A 31 -16.01 16.60 10.92
N SER A 32 -15.03 16.59 11.82
CA SER A 32 -14.36 17.77 12.33
C SER A 32 -13.07 18.07 11.56
N GLY A 33 -13.08 19.10 10.72
CA GLY A 33 -11.88 19.57 10.02
C GLY A 33 -10.77 20.06 10.97
N ILE A 34 -11.15 20.58 12.15
CA ILE A 34 -10.20 21.03 13.18
C ILE A 34 -9.44 19.80 13.73
N ASN A 35 -10.14 18.72 14.04
CA ASN A 35 -9.51 17.49 14.55
C ASN A 35 -8.66 16.82 13.48
N LEU A 36 -9.12 16.79 12.23
CA LEU A 36 -8.33 16.28 11.11
C LEU A 36 -7.02 17.07 10.96
N ARG A 37 -7.07 18.39 10.99
CA ARG A 37 -5.88 19.25 10.92
C ARG A 37 -4.92 19.00 12.10
N LYS A 38 -5.46 18.90 13.32
CA LYS A 38 -4.63 18.59 14.50
C LYS A 38 -3.93 17.23 14.38
N LEU A 39 -4.62 16.23 13.85
CA LEU A 39 -4.04 14.91 13.60
C LEU A 39 -2.91 14.98 12.57
N ILE A 40 -3.16 15.61 11.42
CA ILE A 40 -2.17 15.76 10.36
C ILE A 40 -0.93 16.52 10.88
N ASN A 41 -1.12 17.64 11.58
CA ASN A 41 -0.01 18.40 12.15
C ASN A 41 0.78 17.55 13.15
N LYS A 42 0.08 16.81 14.04
CA LYS A 42 0.75 15.95 15.02
C LYS A 42 1.55 14.82 14.36
N MET A 43 1.06 14.25 13.25
CA MET A 43 1.81 13.27 12.48
C MET A 43 3.04 13.90 11.83
N ASN A 44 2.87 15.04 11.18
CA ASN A 44 3.97 15.78 10.54
C ASN A 44 5.07 16.21 11.52
N ASP A 45 4.68 16.60 12.76
CA ASP A 45 5.61 17.06 13.78
C ASP A 45 6.34 15.90 14.51
N LYS A 46 5.79 14.68 14.45
CA LYS A 46 6.25 13.54 15.24
C LYS A 46 6.82 12.39 14.43
N VAL A 47 6.54 12.33 13.15
CA VAL A 47 6.96 11.24 12.28
C VAL A 47 7.83 11.81 11.17
N ASP A 48 9.11 11.47 11.18
CA ASP A 48 10.00 11.69 10.06
C ASP A 48 10.01 10.45 9.17
N PHE A 49 9.30 10.52 8.03
CA PHE A 49 9.24 9.44 7.05
C PHE A 49 10.54 9.26 6.24
N ILE A 50 11.51 10.15 6.40
CA ILE A 50 12.84 10.06 5.78
C ILE A 50 13.76 9.24 6.70
N ASP A 51 13.60 9.35 8.03
CA ASP A 51 14.37 8.56 8.99
C ASP A 51 13.94 7.09 8.95
N ALA A 52 14.87 6.20 8.59
CA ALA A 52 14.60 4.78 8.42
C ALA A 52 14.07 4.11 9.71
N THR A 53 14.54 4.53 10.89
CA THR A 53 14.12 3.96 12.17
C THR A 53 12.67 4.34 12.50
N GLN A 54 12.31 5.61 12.28
CA GLN A 54 10.95 6.09 12.51
C GLN A 54 9.98 5.50 11.48
N LYS A 55 10.41 5.37 10.23
CA LYS A 55 9.66 4.70 9.18
C LYS A 55 9.37 3.23 9.54
N HIS A 56 10.36 2.49 10.03
CA HIS A 56 10.18 1.12 10.52
C HIS A 56 9.16 1.03 11.67
N THR A 57 9.30 1.91 12.65
CA THR A 57 8.35 1.98 13.77
C THR A 57 6.93 2.27 13.28
N PHE A 58 6.78 3.15 12.29
CA PHE A 58 5.48 3.46 11.71
C PHE A 58 4.90 2.26 10.92
N ASN A 59 5.74 1.51 10.20
CA ASN A 59 5.34 0.28 9.52
C ASN A 59 4.79 -0.75 10.50
N ASP A 60 5.47 -0.97 11.63
CA ASP A 60 5.03 -1.91 12.66
C ASP A 60 3.68 -1.50 13.27
N LEU A 61 3.49 -0.21 13.54
CA LEU A 61 2.21 0.32 14.01
C LEU A 61 1.11 0.15 12.96
N TYR A 62 1.43 0.41 11.69
CA TYR A 62 0.48 0.25 10.59
C TYR A 62 0.05 -1.20 10.41
N GLU A 63 0.99 -2.13 10.44
CA GLU A 63 0.70 -3.58 10.41
C GLU A 63 -0.15 -4.01 11.62
N GLY A 64 0.12 -3.47 12.81
CA GLY A 64 -0.72 -3.68 13.99
C GLY A 64 -2.15 -3.19 13.78
N MET A 65 -2.34 -2.00 13.23
CA MET A 65 -3.66 -1.45 12.89
C MET A 65 -4.40 -2.30 11.85
N LEU A 66 -3.69 -2.79 10.82
CA LEU A 66 -4.28 -3.70 9.83
C LEU A 66 -4.80 -4.98 10.47
N LYS A 67 -4.02 -5.56 11.40
CA LYS A 67 -4.39 -6.73 12.17
C LYS A 67 -5.63 -6.52 13.02
N ASP A 68 -5.71 -5.37 13.70
CA ASP A 68 -6.85 -5.00 14.54
C ASP A 68 -8.12 -4.77 13.71
N LEU A 69 -8.02 -4.09 12.57
CA LEU A 69 -9.14 -3.88 11.65
C LEU A 69 -9.73 -5.20 11.15
N GLN A 70 -8.91 -6.22 10.98
CA GLN A 70 -9.31 -7.55 10.54
C GLN A 70 -9.95 -8.36 11.65
N SER A 71 -9.38 -8.34 12.86
CA SER A 71 -9.91 -9.05 14.02
C SER A 71 -11.26 -8.51 14.46
N ALA A 72 -11.55 -7.23 14.19
CA ALA A 72 -12.82 -6.58 14.51
C ALA A 72 -14.02 -7.08 13.67
N GLY A 73 -13.80 -7.95 12.69
CA GLY A 73 -14.86 -8.67 11.97
C GLY A 73 -15.86 -7.82 11.17
N LYS A 74 -15.66 -6.49 11.14
CA LYS A 74 -16.63 -5.54 10.54
C LYS A 74 -16.53 -5.40 9.02
N ALA A 75 -15.46 -5.93 8.40
CA ALA A 75 -15.24 -5.78 6.97
C ALA A 75 -15.42 -7.07 6.16
N GLY A 76 -15.62 -8.24 6.80
CA GLY A 76 -15.80 -9.52 6.09
C GLY A 76 -14.59 -9.91 5.21
N GLU A 77 -13.44 -9.32 5.49
CA GLU A 77 -12.24 -9.47 4.68
C GLU A 77 -11.26 -10.37 5.42
N PHE A 78 -10.89 -11.48 4.77
CA PHE A 78 -9.95 -12.43 5.32
C PHE A 78 -8.53 -11.91 5.05
N TYR A 79 -7.81 -11.69 6.12
CA TYR A 79 -6.38 -11.41 6.08
C TYR A 79 -5.61 -12.71 6.14
N THR A 80 -4.74 -12.91 5.19
CA THR A 80 -3.83 -14.04 5.25
C THR A 80 -2.75 -13.73 6.30
N PRO A 81 -2.63 -14.54 7.37
CA PRO A 81 -1.63 -14.30 8.42
C PRO A 81 -0.21 -14.18 7.86
N ARG A 82 0.59 -13.25 8.37
CA ARG A 82 1.98 -13.05 7.90
C ARG A 82 2.84 -14.31 7.88
N PRO A 83 2.78 -15.23 8.85
CA PRO A 83 3.53 -16.48 8.75
C PRO A 83 3.18 -17.30 7.51
N VAL A 84 1.91 -17.24 7.05
CA VAL A 84 1.45 -17.98 5.86
C VAL A 84 1.95 -17.29 4.60
N THR A 85 1.82 -15.96 4.49
CA THR A 85 2.31 -15.23 3.32
C THR A 85 3.82 -15.38 3.19
N ASN A 86 4.57 -15.26 4.28
CA ASN A 86 6.02 -15.43 4.29
C ASN A 86 6.43 -16.86 3.87
N PHE A 87 5.75 -17.88 4.41
CA PHE A 87 6.02 -19.28 4.03
C PHE A 87 5.79 -19.52 2.55
N ILE A 88 4.67 -19.01 1.98
CA ILE A 88 4.36 -19.20 0.57
C ILE A 88 5.40 -18.47 -0.30
N VAL A 89 5.72 -17.23 0.02
CA VAL A 89 6.73 -16.45 -0.70
C VAL A 89 8.11 -17.10 -0.64
N GLU A 90 8.50 -17.63 0.53
CA GLU A 90 9.75 -18.39 0.69
C GLU A 90 9.78 -19.62 -0.22
N LYS A 91 8.66 -20.36 -0.33
CA LYS A 91 8.59 -21.56 -1.19
C LYS A 91 8.56 -21.25 -2.67
N VAL A 92 7.88 -20.17 -3.08
CA VAL A 92 7.89 -19.68 -4.46
C VAL A 92 9.26 -19.10 -4.80
N ASN A 93 9.93 -18.46 -3.82
CA ASN A 93 11.27 -17.91 -3.89
C ASN A 93 11.48 -16.96 -5.09
N PRO A 94 10.62 -15.95 -5.26
CA PRO A 94 10.79 -14.98 -6.34
C PRO A 94 12.11 -14.22 -6.19
N LYS A 95 12.73 -13.91 -7.33
CA LYS A 95 13.99 -13.14 -7.35
C LYS A 95 13.71 -11.68 -7.70
N LEU A 96 14.53 -10.80 -7.17
CA LEU A 96 14.48 -9.39 -7.53
C LEU A 96 14.59 -9.23 -9.05
N GLY A 97 13.66 -8.47 -9.64
CA GLY A 97 13.53 -8.31 -11.10
C GLY A 97 12.51 -9.24 -11.74
N GLU A 98 12.06 -10.30 -11.07
CA GLU A 98 10.88 -11.05 -11.49
C GLU A 98 9.60 -10.28 -11.16
N ILE A 99 8.58 -10.44 -11.99
CA ILE A 99 7.28 -9.79 -11.80
C ILE A 99 6.36 -10.71 -10.98
N VAL A 100 6.03 -10.26 -9.79
CA VAL A 100 5.05 -10.91 -8.91
C VAL A 100 3.72 -10.18 -9.03
N LEU A 101 2.65 -10.92 -9.35
CA LEU A 101 1.29 -10.39 -9.42
C LEU A 101 0.41 -11.08 -8.37
N ASP A 102 -0.23 -10.26 -7.53
CA ASP A 102 -1.34 -10.69 -6.68
C ASP A 102 -2.66 -10.12 -7.24
N PRO A 103 -3.51 -10.94 -7.89
CA PRO A 103 -4.74 -10.47 -8.53
C PRO A 103 -5.89 -10.18 -7.56
N ALA A 104 -5.70 -10.38 -6.26
CA ALA A 104 -6.67 -10.11 -5.20
C ALA A 104 -5.93 -9.68 -3.92
N CYS A 105 -5.08 -8.63 -4.05
CA CYS A 105 -4.03 -8.35 -3.08
C CYS A 105 -4.54 -7.87 -1.70
N GLY A 106 -5.81 -7.54 -1.56
CA GLY A 106 -6.34 -7.07 -0.28
C GLY A 106 -5.56 -5.85 0.22
N THR A 107 -4.95 -5.97 1.39
CA THR A 107 -4.07 -4.94 1.98
C THR A 107 -2.60 -5.05 1.55
N GLY A 108 -2.29 -5.88 0.57
CA GLY A 108 -0.95 -6.05 0.02
C GLY A 108 -0.05 -7.03 0.79
N GLY A 109 -0.64 -7.97 1.55
CA GLY A 109 0.10 -8.88 2.42
C GLY A 109 1.15 -9.74 1.72
N PHE A 110 0.82 -10.36 0.61
CA PHE A 110 1.77 -11.14 -0.18
C PHE A 110 2.83 -10.25 -0.84
N LEU A 111 2.43 -9.06 -1.30
CA LEU A 111 3.34 -8.12 -1.95
C LEU A 111 4.41 -7.61 -0.97
N THR A 112 4.01 -7.23 0.26
CA THR A 112 4.97 -6.81 1.30
C THR A 112 5.85 -7.97 1.77
N SER A 113 5.32 -9.19 1.88
CA SER A 113 6.13 -10.39 2.15
C SER A 113 7.16 -10.63 1.05
N THR A 114 6.80 -10.38 -0.22
CA THR A 114 7.72 -10.47 -1.36
C THR A 114 8.83 -9.42 -1.29
N ILE A 115 8.51 -8.17 -0.97
CA ILE A 115 9.49 -7.09 -0.79
C ILE A 115 10.49 -7.48 0.32
N ASN A 116 9.98 -7.94 1.45
CA ASN A 116 10.82 -8.37 2.57
C ASN A 116 11.70 -9.59 2.21
N HIS A 117 11.21 -10.48 1.34
CA HIS A 117 11.94 -11.64 0.85
C HIS A 117 13.14 -11.26 -0.04
N PHE A 118 13.04 -10.18 -0.81
CA PHE A 118 14.16 -9.66 -1.60
C PHE A 118 15.32 -9.15 -0.73
N GLY A 119 15.05 -8.83 0.54
CA GLY A 119 16.06 -8.39 1.49
C GLY A 119 16.52 -6.94 1.28
N LYS A 120 17.78 -6.68 1.62
CA LYS A 120 18.33 -5.32 1.53
C LYS A 120 18.58 -4.94 0.07
N ILE A 121 18.12 -3.77 -0.30
CA ILE A 121 18.38 -3.12 -1.57
C ILE A 121 19.58 -2.18 -1.38
N ASN A 122 20.64 -2.39 -2.14
CA ASN A 122 21.92 -1.71 -1.92
C ASN A 122 22.34 -0.83 -3.09
N THR A 123 21.77 -1.00 -4.28
CA THR A 123 22.12 -0.23 -5.48
C THR A 123 20.91 0.44 -6.10
N VAL A 124 21.15 1.45 -6.93
CA VAL A 124 20.10 2.14 -7.69
C VAL A 124 19.41 1.17 -8.64
N GLU A 125 20.16 0.29 -9.28
CA GLU A 125 19.63 -0.72 -10.20
C GLU A 125 18.68 -1.71 -9.48
N GLU A 126 19.07 -2.18 -8.29
CA GLU A 126 18.23 -3.03 -7.46
C GLU A 126 16.94 -2.30 -7.05
N TYR A 127 17.05 -1.00 -6.72
CA TYR A 127 15.90 -0.18 -6.38
C TYR A 127 14.93 -0.02 -7.56
N GLU A 128 15.45 0.22 -8.77
CA GLU A 128 14.62 0.28 -9.98
C GLU A 128 13.93 -1.05 -10.30
N LEU A 129 14.59 -2.18 -10.05
CA LEU A 129 14.00 -3.51 -10.19
C LEU A 129 12.88 -3.71 -9.16
N LEU A 130 13.11 -3.34 -7.89
CA LEU A 130 12.12 -3.42 -6.83
C LEU A 130 10.83 -2.67 -7.20
N GLN A 131 10.94 -1.44 -7.72
CA GLN A 131 9.81 -0.59 -8.10
C GLN A 131 8.87 -1.26 -9.12
N LYS A 132 9.36 -2.23 -9.89
CA LYS A 132 8.61 -2.93 -10.95
C LYS A 132 8.20 -4.35 -10.58
N SER A 133 8.82 -4.91 -9.52
CA SER A 133 8.69 -6.34 -9.21
C SER A 133 7.34 -6.72 -8.61
N VAL A 134 6.66 -5.82 -7.90
CA VAL A 134 5.41 -6.15 -7.19
C VAL A 134 4.22 -5.44 -7.80
N ASN A 135 3.21 -6.23 -8.19
CA ASN A 135 2.01 -5.76 -8.86
C ASN A 135 0.78 -6.35 -8.18
N GLY A 136 -0.30 -5.60 -8.09
CA GLY A 136 -1.53 -6.05 -7.46
C GLY A 136 -2.81 -5.56 -8.12
N TRP A 137 -3.89 -6.30 -7.91
CA TRP A 137 -5.23 -5.86 -8.25
C TRP A 137 -6.11 -5.98 -7.02
N GLU A 138 -6.91 -4.95 -6.75
CA GLU A 138 -7.89 -4.96 -5.66
C GLU A 138 -9.17 -4.26 -6.10
N LYS A 139 -10.30 -4.89 -5.80
CA LYS A 139 -11.63 -4.40 -6.21
C LYS A 139 -12.21 -3.41 -5.21
N LYS A 140 -11.94 -3.60 -3.91
CA LYS A 140 -12.58 -2.83 -2.85
C LYS A 140 -11.79 -1.57 -2.53
N PRO A 141 -12.44 -0.38 -2.39
CA PRO A 141 -11.73 0.89 -2.20
C PRO A 141 -10.86 0.92 -0.94
N LEU A 142 -11.36 0.42 0.20
CA LEU A 142 -10.61 0.48 1.46
C LEU A 142 -9.37 -0.41 1.45
N PRO A 143 -9.43 -1.72 1.10
CA PRO A 143 -8.22 -2.54 0.96
C PRO A 143 -7.25 -2.01 -0.08
N TYR A 144 -7.73 -1.48 -1.20
CA TYR A 144 -6.89 -0.82 -2.20
C TYR A 144 -6.10 0.35 -1.59
N LEU A 145 -6.77 1.26 -0.86
CA LEU A 145 -6.11 2.36 -0.14
C LEU A 145 -5.05 1.84 0.84
N LEU A 146 -5.41 0.80 1.62
CA LEU A 146 -4.51 0.21 2.60
C LEU A 146 -3.30 -0.46 1.95
N ALA A 147 -3.48 -1.14 0.81
CA ALA A 147 -2.40 -1.74 0.05
C ALA A 147 -1.45 -0.68 -0.54
N MET A 148 -1.99 0.39 -1.13
CA MET A 148 -1.20 1.50 -1.64
C MET A 148 -0.32 2.10 -0.54
N THR A 149 -0.92 2.40 0.62
CA THR A 149 -0.19 2.91 1.79
C THR A 149 0.89 1.94 2.25
N ASN A 150 0.56 0.65 2.32
CA ASN A 150 1.46 -0.40 2.76
C ASN A 150 2.71 -0.50 1.85
N LEU A 151 2.52 -0.47 0.54
CA LEU A 151 3.64 -0.51 -0.40
C LEU A 151 4.51 0.75 -0.35
N ILE A 152 3.90 1.94 -0.19
CA ILE A 152 4.66 3.19 -0.01
C ILE A 152 5.52 3.12 1.25
N LEU A 153 5.00 2.56 2.34
CA LEU A 153 5.75 2.36 3.57
C LEU A 153 6.89 1.33 3.41
N HIS A 154 6.80 0.44 2.44
CA HIS A 154 7.83 -0.54 2.05
C HIS A 154 8.69 -0.08 0.86
N ASP A 155 8.92 1.23 0.71
CA ASP A 155 9.83 1.84 -0.26
C ASP A 155 9.41 1.71 -1.74
N ILE A 156 8.14 1.41 -2.02
CA ILE A 156 7.61 1.51 -3.37
C ILE A 156 7.07 2.93 -3.59
N GLU A 157 7.77 3.74 -4.38
CA GLU A 157 7.37 5.14 -4.64
C GLU A 157 6.06 5.25 -5.43
N VAL A 158 5.88 4.35 -6.40
CA VAL A 158 4.74 4.31 -7.31
C VAL A 158 4.15 2.89 -7.31
N PRO A 159 3.32 2.53 -6.29
CA PRO A 159 2.75 1.20 -6.19
C PRO A 159 1.98 0.80 -7.46
N GLN A 160 2.31 -0.35 -8.03
CA GLN A 160 1.67 -0.89 -9.22
C GLN A 160 0.41 -1.69 -8.85
N ILE A 161 -0.52 -1.06 -8.11
CA ILE A 161 -1.80 -1.66 -7.75
C ILE A 161 -2.90 -1.03 -8.58
N LYS A 162 -3.74 -1.86 -9.19
CA LYS A 162 -4.90 -1.41 -9.96
C LYS A 162 -6.18 -1.62 -9.16
N HIS A 163 -6.98 -0.55 -9.04
CA HIS A 163 -8.32 -0.62 -8.46
C HIS A 163 -9.27 -1.22 -9.50
N GLN A 164 -9.38 -2.54 -9.55
CA GLN A 164 -10.19 -3.24 -10.55
C GLN A 164 -10.66 -4.61 -10.07
N ASN A 165 -11.70 -5.12 -10.73
CA ASN A 165 -12.15 -6.49 -10.56
C ASN A 165 -11.31 -7.40 -11.48
N SER A 166 -10.48 -8.27 -10.91
CA SER A 166 -9.64 -9.22 -11.65
C SER A 166 -10.45 -10.21 -12.49
N LEU A 167 -11.68 -10.53 -12.08
CA LEU A 167 -12.54 -11.45 -12.83
C LEU A 167 -13.28 -10.79 -14.00
N ALA A 168 -13.41 -9.46 -14.01
CA ALA A 168 -14.14 -8.75 -15.07
C ALA A 168 -13.37 -8.73 -16.42
N ARG A 169 -12.07 -9.02 -16.43
CA ARG A 169 -11.24 -9.05 -17.64
C ARG A 169 -11.19 -10.40 -18.35
N LEU A 170 -11.80 -11.44 -17.81
CA LEU A 170 -11.85 -12.76 -18.44
C LEU A 170 -12.83 -12.85 -19.62
N TYR A 171 -13.54 -11.77 -19.93
CA TYR A 171 -14.56 -11.70 -20.98
C TYR A 171 -14.31 -10.60 -22.04
N CYS A 172 -13.07 -10.09 -22.14
CA CYS A 172 -12.70 -9.15 -23.20
C CYS A 172 -11.68 -9.77 -24.15
#